data_010449e6d5795767ede7c619d0a387f0
#
_entry.id   010449e6d5795767ede7c619d0a387f0
#
_cell.length_a   1.000
_cell.length_b   1.000
_cell.length_c   1.000
_cell.angle_alpha   90.00
_cell.angle_beta   90.00
_cell.angle_gamma   90.00
#
_symmetry.space_group_name_H-M   'P 1'
#
loop_
_entity.id
_entity.type
_entity.pdbx_description
1 polymer ?
#
loop_
_entity_poly.entity_id
_entity_poly.type
_entity_poly.pdbx_seq_one_letter_code
_entity_poly.pdbx_strand_id
1 'polypeptide(L)'
;HIQLQDKDEPKKKREPRLNYNPVGWHNYKIAYGNKGKKAWLFHRGHLIGYQFSGLTNEGKNLVPLTAWTNTGNYKGTADSNVEGMFYYEKRLDSWLATHPNYWLDYKVTPVYTGDELIPRQVTLQYVGIDRDGNLLPINLSSPKESVDAYGITTVTLDNYSKNATIDYLKGTAKPSLVPTEPSSQPQPASPSVETQPSQAPQPSQAVEPAQPVQPVEPAEPTPQLAPVVYVARNGSADVYWYSKDSMPRNTNFAKVVEMSEEQALSLGKRHTSKE
;
A
#
# COMPACT_ATOMS: atom_id res chain seq x y z
N HIS A 1 -6.84 8.44 0.04
CA HIS A 1 -8.15 7.95 -0.43
C HIS A 1 -8.94 9.11 -1.02
N ILE A 2 -9.56 8.89 -2.17
CA ILE A 2 -10.41 9.85 -2.86
C ILE A 2 -11.58 9.12 -3.52
N GLN A 3 -12.74 9.77 -3.55
CA GLN A 3 -13.88 9.40 -4.37
C GLN A 3 -14.24 10.59 -5.24
N LEU A 4 -14.29 10.41 -6.55
CA LEU A 4 -14.49 11.51 -7.51
C LEU A 4 -15.20 11.05 -8.77
N GLN A 5 -15.79 12.02 -9.48
CA GLN A 5 -16.24 11.90 -10.87
C GLN A 5 -15.27 12.64 -11.80
N ASP A 6 -15.36 12.40 -13.11
CA ASP A 6 -14.57 13.09 -14.13
C ASP A 6 -14.63 14.63 -14.00
N LYS A 7 -15.80 15.17 -13.71
CA LYS A 7 -16.01 16.64 -13.52
C LYS A 7 -15.27 17.23 -12.33
N ASP A 8 -14.87 16.40 -11.35
CA ASP A 8 -14.22 16.81 -10.10
C ASP A 8 -12.69 16.91 -10.26
N GLU A 9 -12.17 16.45 -11.40
CA GLU A 9 -10.75 16.55 -11.71
C GLU A 9 -10.25 18.00 -11.75
N PRO A 10 -9.00 18.25 -11.31
CA PRO A 10 -8.48 19.60 -11.22
C PRO A 10 -8.33 20.25 -12.59
N LYS A 11 -8.97 21.41 -12.78
CA LYS A 11 -8.89 22.23 -14.00
C LYS A 11 -7.59 23.04 -14.11
N LYS A 12 -6.89 23.23 -12.98
CA LYS A 12 -5.64 23.98 -12.96
C LYS A 12 -4.47 23.07 -13.33
N LYS A 13 -3.54 23.60 -14.11
CA LYS A 13 -2.28 22.90 -14.39
C LYS A 13 -1.46 22.78 -13.10
N ARG A 14 -0.87 21.61 -12.87
CA ARG A 14 0.01 21.34 -11.74
C ARG A 14 1.20 22.32 -11.73
N GLU A 15 1.59 22.78 -10.56
CA GLU A 15 2.82 23.53 -10.38
C GLU A 15 4.04 22.68 -10.80
N PRO A 16 5.01 23.30 -11.49
CA PRO A 16 6.12 22.54 -12.09
C PRO A 16 7.09 21.97 -11.04
N ARG A 17 7.08 22.47 -9.80
CA ARG A 17 8.00 22.06 -8.74
C ARG A 17 7.26 21.75 -7.45
N LEU A 18 7.67 20.66 -6.80
CA LEU A 18 7.26 20.31 -5.45
C LEU A 18 8.29 20.85 -4.47
N ASN A 19 7.84 21.53 -3.42
CA ASN A 19 8.69 22.15 -2.40
C ASN A 19 8.77 21.31 -1.12
N TYR A 20 7.80 20.43 -0.87
CA TYR A 20 7.77 19.58 0.31
C TYR A 20 8.70 18.36 0.14
N ASN A 21 9.52 18.11 1.17
CA ASN A 21 10.33 16.89 1.25
C ASN A 21 9.65 15.90 2.20
N PRO A 22 9.15 14.77 1.70
CA PRO A 22 8.56 13.75 2.56
C PRO A 22 9.60 13.10 3.49
N VAL A 23 9.13 12.45 4.55
CA VAL A 23 10.00 11.71 5.49
C VAL A 23 10.88 10.72 4.71
N GLY A 24 12.13 10.59 5.11
CA GLY A 24 13.12 9.73 4.42
C GLY A 24 13.62 10.27 3.08
N TRP A 25 13.29 11.54 2.74
CA TRP A 25 13.70 12.12 1.48
C TRP A 25 15.21 12.29 1.36
N HIS A 26 15.79 11.48 0.48
CA HIS A 26 17.13 11.69 -0.07
C HIS A 26 17.02 11.55 -1.58
N ASN A 27 17.88 12.22 -2.32
CA ASN A 27 17.84 12.05 -3.76
C ASN A 27 19.23 11.85 -4.37
N TYR A 28 19.29 10.92 -5.28
CA TYR A 28 20.52 10.49 -5.94
C TYR A 28 20.33 10.49 -7.44
N LYS A 29 21.37 10.87 -8.17
CA LYS A 29 21.43 10.63 -9.62
C LYS A 29 22.16 9.32 -9.86
N ILE A 30 21.44 8.32 -10.35
CA ILE A 30 21.95 6.98 -10.65
C ILE A 30 21.98 6.73 -12.15
N ALA A 31 22.99 6.04 -12.61
CA ALA A 31 23.13 5.66 -14.02
C ALA A 31 22.04 4.66 -14.43
N TYR A 32 21.55 4.77 -15.65
CA TYR A 32 20.59 3.86 -16.26
C TYR A 32 20.90 3.64 -17.73
N GLY A 33 20.54 2.46 -18.23
CA GLY A 33 20.81 2.04 -19.61
C GLY A 33 22.30 1.95 -19.95
N ASN A 34 22.59 1.59 -21.18
CA ASN A 34 23.94 1.22 -21.62
C ASN A 34 24.88 2.42 -21.91
N LYS A 35 24.37 3.66 -21.83
CA LYS A 35 25.13 4.87 -22.24
C LYS A 35 25.52 5.77 -21.05
N GLY A 36 25.50 5.25 -19.82
CA GLY A 36 25.89 6.03 -18.63
C GLY A 36 25.01 7.26 -18.34
N LYS A 37 23.83 7.37 -18.93
CA LYS A 37 22.87 8.43 -18.63
C LYS A 37 22.47 8.35 -17.17
N LYS A 38 22.28 9.51 -16.51
CA LYS A 38 21.87 9.58 -15.11
C LYS A 38 20.50 10.21 -14.97
N ALA A 39 19.69 9.68 -14.05
CA ALA A 39 18.42 10.24 -13.66
C ALA A 39 18.29 10.23 -12.12
N TRP A 40 17.35 11.04 -11.61
CA TRP A 40 17.01 11.02 -10.21
C TRP A 40 16.34 9.68 -9.84
N LEU A 41 16.83 9.04 -8.77
CA LEU A 41 16.30 7.77 -8.30
C LEU A 41 14.91 7.95 -7.70
N PHE A 42 14.77 8.92 -6.78
CA PHE A 42 13.50 9.15 -6.10
C PHE A 42 12.76 10.35 -6.68
N HIS A 43 11.43 10.20 -6.70
CA HIS A 43 10.48 11.28 -6.89
C HIS A 43 9.78 11.57 -5.56
N ARG A 44 9.33 12.79 -5.35
CA ARG A 44 8.31 13.12 -4.36
C ARG A 44 7.00 12.61 -4.94
N GLY A 45 6.78 11.31 -4.75
CA GLY A 45 5.66 10.59 -5.35
C GLY A 45 4.35 10.96 -4.66
N HIS A 46 3.35 11.35 -5.44
CA HIS A 46 2.00 11.46 -4.92
C HIS A 46 1.42 10.07 -4.69
N LEU A 47 0.76 9.88 -3.55
CA LEU A 47 -0.06 8.69 -3.33
C LEU A 47 -1.30 8.74 -4.21
N ILE A 48 -2.05 9.83 -4.16
CA ILE A 48 -3.11 10.12 -5.11
C ILE A 48 -2.60 11.16 -6.10
N GLY A 49 -2.51 10.80 -7.36
CA GLY A 49 -1.98 11.65 -8.43
C GLY A 49 -2.67 13.01 -8.51
N TYR A 50 -1.93 14.02 -8.97
CA TYR A 50 -2.46 15.38 -9.12
C TYR A 50 -3.71 15.43 -10.01
N GLN A 51 -3.76 14.62 -11.06
CA GLN A 51 -4.90 14.53 -11.98
C GLN A 51 -6.22 14.22 -11.25
N PHE A 52 -6.18 13.52 -10.13
CA PHE A 52 -7.37 13.21 -9.33
C PHE A 52 -7.57 14.20 -8.19
N SER A 53 -6.49 14.55 -7.47
CA SER A 53 -6.58 15.26 -6.18
C SER A 53 -6.43 16.78 -6.30
N GLY A 54 -5.76 17.29 -7.31
CA GLY A 54 -5.36 18.69 -7.40
C GLY A 54 -4.32 19.13 -6.36
N LEU A 55 -3.81 18.21 -5.54
CA LEU A 55 -2.89 18.51 -4.45
C LEU A 55 -1.45 18.50 -4.96
N THR A 56 -0.76 19.63 -4.84
CA THR A 56 0.65 19.75 -5.28
C THR A 56 1.63 19.40 -4.16
N ASN A 57 1.54 20.08 -3.01
CA ASN A 57 2.52 20.00 -1.92
C ASN A 57 1.90 19.52 -0.59
N GLU A 58 0.85 18.72 -0.64
CA GLU A 58 0.25 18.14 0.56
C GLU A 58 1.15 17.03 1.11
N GLY A 59 1.73 17.25 2.29
CA GLY A 59 2.71 16.35 2.88
C GLY A 59 2.18 14.93 3.15
N LYS A 60 0.90 14.82 3.51
CA LYS A 60 0.24 13.52 3.74
C LYS A 60 0.02 12.72 2.44
N ASN A 61 0.15 13.37 1.29
CA ASN A 61 0.00 12.77 -0.02
C ASN A 61 1.34 12.52 -0.73
N LEU A 62 2.48 12.76 -0.06
CA LEU A 62 3.80 12.65 -0.66
C LEU A 62 4.67 11.65 0.10
N VAL A 63 5.26 10.72 -0.63
CA VAL A 63 6.26 9.76 -0.12
C VAL A 63 7.43 9.63 -1.11
N PRO A 64 8.62 9.21 -0.65
CA PRO A 64 9.70 8.91 -1.57
C PRO A 64 9.38 7.65 -2.37
N LEU A 65 9.09 7.80 -3.66
CA LEU A 65 8.95 6.69 -4.60
C LEU A 65 10.10 6.70 -5.59
N THR A 66 10.58 5.52 -5.99
CA THR A 66 11.53 5.47 -7.10
C THR A 66 10.86 5.98 -8.38
N ALA A 67 11.64 6.50 -9.30
CA ALA A 67 11.14 6.89 -10.61
C ALA A 67 10.49 5.69 -11.32
N TRP A 68 11.07 4.50 -11.16
CA TRP A 68 10.54 3.25 -11.71
C TRP A 68 9.13 2.95 -11.20
N THR A 69 8.91 3.00 -9.88
CA THR A 69 7.60 2.74 -9.27
C THR A 69 6.62 3.89 -9.52
N ASN A 70 7.07 5.14 -9.47
CA ASN A 70 6.19 6.29 -9.64
C ASN A 70 5.73 6.46 -11.09
N THR A 71 6.66 6.41 -12.05
CA THR A 71 6.37 6.78 -13.46
C THR A 71 6.60 5.66 -14.46
N GLY A 72 6.99 4.47 -13.99
CA GLY A 72 7.25 3.30 -14.85
C GLY A 72 8.57 3.36 -15.61
N ASN A 73 9.43 4.37 -15.37
CA ASN A 73 10.68 4.54 -16.10
C ASN A 73 11.74 5.22 -15.22
N TYR A 74 13.01 5.08 -15.57
CA TYR A 74 14.11 5.79 -14.90
C TYR A 74 14.07 7.31 -15.16
N LYS A 75 13.55 7.72 -16.32
CA LYS A 75 13.39 9.13 -16.71
C LYS A 75 12.18 9.29 -17.61
N GLY A 76 11.33 10.27 -17.30
CA GLY A 76 10.04 10.43 -17.97
C GLY A 76 9.01 9.40 -17.50
N THR A 77 8.06 9.06 -18.33
CA THR A 77 6.94 8.18 -18.02
C THR A 77 6.90 6.98 -18.97
N ALA A 78 6.42 5.84 -18.49
CA ALA A 78 6.10 4.67 -19.31
C ALA A 78 4.76 4.09 -18.85
N ASP A 79 3.72 4.32 -19.65
CA ASP A 79 2.36 3.85 -19.38
C ASP A 79 2.11 2.39 -19.75
N SER A 80 3.13 1.71 -20.26
CA SER A 80 3.11 0.26 -20.52
C SER A 80 3.73 -0.58 -19.40
N ASN A 81 4.40 0.07 -18.42
CA ASN A 81 5.06 -0.66 -17.34
C ASN A 81 4.09 -0.89 -16.17
N VAL A 82 3.61 -2.13 -16.01
CA VAL A 82 2.72 -2.55 -14.93
C VAL A 82 3.35 -2.50 -13.53
N GLU A 83 4.66 -2.26 -13.42
CA GLU A 83 5.35 -2.06 -12.14
C GLU A 83 5.32 -0.59 -11.67
N GLY A 84 4.80 0.31 -12.49
CA GLY A 84 4.71 1.75 -12.19
C GLY A 84 3.28 2.20 -11.93
N MET A 85 3.09 3.10 -10.95
CA MET A 85 1.78 3.68 -10.62
C MET A 85 1.14 4.37 -11.83
N PHE A 86 1.96 5.01 -12.67
CA PHE A 86 1.48 5.73 -13.86
C PHE A 86 0.70 4.85 -14.85
N TYR A 87 0.99 3.53 -14.90
CA TYR A 87 0.20 2.58 -15.70
C TYR A 87 -1.26 2.57 -15.26
N TYR A 88 -1.50 2.51 -13.95
CA TYR A 88 -2.84 2.43 -13.36
C TYR A 88 -3.53 3.78 -13.37
N GLU A 89 -2.87 4.82 -12.92
CA GLU A 89 -3.45 6.17 -12.84
C GLU A 89 -3.91 6.67 -14.20
N LYS A 90 -3.13 6.47 -15.26
CA LYS A 90 -3.52 6.85 -16.63
C LYS A 90 -4.77 6.09 -17.10
N ARG A 91 -4.94 4.84 -16.72
CA ARG A 91 -6.10 4.03 -17.10
C ARG A 91 -7.32 4.35 -16.25
N LEU A 92 -7.16 4.66 -14.99
CA LEU A 92 -8.23 5.13 -14.12
C LEU A 92 -8.77 6.50 -14.58
N ASP A 93 -7.89 7.41 -14.96
CA ASP A 93 -8.22 8.69 -15.61
C ASP A 93 -9.05 8.48 -16.89
N SER A 94 -8.59 7.58 -17.76
CA SER A 94 -9.35 7.21 -18.97
C SER A 94 -10.70 6.54 -18.66
N TRP A 95 -10.77 5.75 -17.58
CA TRP A 95 -12.01 5.14 -17.14
C TRP A 95 -13.01 6.21 -16.67
N LEU A 96 -12.59 7.19 -15.88
CA LEU A 96 -13.41 8.34 -15.48
C LEU A 96 -13.94 9.09 -16.68
N ALA A 97 -13.09 9.45 -17.65
CA ALA A 97 -13.48 10.16 -18.86
C ALA A 97 -14.54 9.42 -19.70
N THR A 98 -14.52 8.07 -19.66
CA THR A 98 -15.51 7.24 -20.38
C THR A 98 -16.76 6.93 -19.55
N HIS A 99 -16.74 7.24 -18.25
CA HIS A 99 -17.83 7.02 -17.30
C HIS A 99 -18.20 8.31 -16.53
N PRO A 100 -18.54 9.42 -17.20
CA PRO A 100 -18.60 10.76 -16.60
C PRO A 100 -19.66 10.92 -15.51
N ASN A 101 -20.59 9.95 -15.39
CA ASN A 101 -21.66 9.96 -14.40
C ASN A 101 -21.45 8.94 -13.27
N TYR A 102 -20.30 8.28 -13.25
CA TYR A 102 -19.94 7.30 -12.23
C TYR A 102 -18.85 7.89 -11.34
N TRP A 103 -18.65 7.29 -10.20
CA TRP A 103 -17.56 7.65 -9.29
C TRP A 103 -16.45 6.62 -9.39
N LEU A 104 -15.23 7.07 -9.28
CA LEU A 104 -14.08 6.25 -8.95
C LEU A 104 -13.84 6.37 -7.45
N ASP A 105 -13.84 5.26 -6.73
CA ASP A 105 -13.27 5.16 -5.39
C ASP A 105 -11.83 4.65 -5.52
N TYR A 106 -10.86 5.45 -5.10
CA TYR A 106 -9.44 5.17 -5.28
C TYR A 106 -8.66 5.42 -4.00
N LYS A 107 -8.02 4.37 -3.49
CA LYS A 107 -7.21 4.41 -2.27
C LYS A 107 -5.79 3.94 -2.58
N VAL A 108 -4.80 4.70 -2.11
CA VAL A 108 -3.38 4.32 -2.18
C VAL A 108 -2.80 4.29 -0.78
N THR A 109 -2.20 3.17 -0.42
CA THR A 109 -1.63 2.93 0.90
C THR A 109 -0.14 2.66 0.77
N PRO A 110 0.74 3.49 1.34
CA PRO A 110 2.16 3.18 1.44
C PRO A 110 2.36 2.12 2.52
N VAL A 111 3.16 1.10 2.22
CA VAL A 111 3.43 -0.04 3.11
C VAL A 111 4.86 0.03 3.60
N TYR A 112 5.04 0.10 4.92
CA TYR A 112 6.32 0.14 5.62
C TYR A 112 6.52 -1.14 6.43
N THR A 113 7.78 -1.47 6.73
CA THR A 113 8.12 -2.54 7.66
C THR A 113 8.83 -1.92 8.86
N GLY A 114 8.23 -2.03 10.06
CA GLY A 114 8.78 -1.41 11.28
C GLY A 114 9.00 0.10 11.13
N ASP A 115 10.17 0.58 11.51
CA ASP A 115 10.54 2.00 11.56
C ASP A 115 11.14 2.53 10.22
N GLU A 116 10.81 1.93 9.10
CA GLU A 116 11.33 2.36 7.80
C GLU A 116 10.87 3.78 7.44
N LEU A 117 11.79 4.55 6.86
CA LEU A 117 11.52 5.93 6.44
C LEU A 117 10.96 6.01 5.02
N ILE A 118 11.18 4.97 4.20
CA ILE A 118 10.66 4.88 2.83
C ILE A 118 9.74 3.66 2.75
N PRO A 119 8.56 3.78 2.14
CA PRO A 119 7.68 2.61 1.97
C PRO A 119 8.33 1.56 1.08
N ARG A 120 8.22 0.30 1.43
CA ARG A 120 8.66 -0.83 0.58
C ARG A 120 7.75 -1.03 -0.60
N GLN A 121 6.47 -0.79 -0.40
CA GLN A 121 5.43 -1.02 -1.40
C GLN A 121 4.41 0.11 -1.35
N VAL A 122 3.63 0.21 -2.40
CA VAL A 122 2.37 0.94 -2.42
C VAL A 122 1.27 0.00 -2.89
N THR A 123 0.17 -0.02 -2.15
CA THR A 123 -1.03 -0.76 -2.53
C THR A 123 -2.07 0.20 -3.07
N LEU A 124 -2.53 -0.06 -4.28
CA LEU A 124 -3.59 0.65 -4.96
C LEU A 124 -4.87 -0.18 -4.85
N GLN A 125 -5.95 0.43 -4.42
CA GLN A 125 -7.28 -0.18 -4.41
C GLN A 125 -8.23 0.73 -5.16
N TYR A 126 -9.03 0.17 -6.06
CA TYR A 126 -9.97 0.95 -6.85
C TYR A 126 -11.21 0.16 -7.24
N VAL A 127 -12.32 0.87 -7.34
CA VAL A 127 -13.61 0.35 -7.78
C VAL A 127 -14.42 1.49 -8.38
N GLY A 128 -15.22 1.20 -9.39
CA GLY A 128 -16.23 2.11 -9.90
C GLY A 128 -17.50 2.07 -9.06
N ILE A 129 -18.25 3.16 -9.04
CA ILE A 129 -19.58 3.22 -8.41
C ILE A 129 -20.53 3.82 -9.42
N ASP A 130 -21.62 3.12 -9.75
CA ASP A 130 -22.63 3.62 -10.66
C ASP A 130 -23.57 4.65 -10.01
N ARG A 131 -24.59 5.13 -10.75
CA ARG A 131 -25.54 6.12 -10.26
C ARG A 131 -26.45 5.61 -9.14
N ASP A 132 -26.63 4.31 -9.06
CA ASP A 132 -27.48 3.64 -8.07
C ASP A 132 -26.68 3.22 -6.83
N GLY A 133 -25.36 3.45 -6.83
CA GLY A 133 -24.44 3.10 -5.75
C GLY A 133 -23.90 1.68 -5.82
N ASN A 134 -24.11 0.96 -6.94
CA ASN A 134 -23.55 -0.38 -7.11
C ASN A 134 -22.06 -0.31 -7.43
N LEU A 135 -21.30 -1.23 -6.86
CA LEU A 135 -19.87 -1.35 -7.14
C LEU A 135 -19.65 -1.99 -8.51
N LEU A 136 -18.76 -1.41 -9.29
CA LEU A 136 -18.37 -1.86 -10.63
C LEU A 136 -16.89 -2.22 -10.63
N PRO A 137 -16.53 -3.51 -10.81
CA PRO A 137 -15.14 -3.90 -10.94
C PRO A 137 -14.46 -3.19 -12.11
N ILE A 138 -13.31 -2.60 -11.86
CA ILE A 138 -12.48 -2.00 -12.90
C ILE A 138 -11.32 -2.94 -13.20
N ASN A 139 -11.18 -3.34 -14.47
CA ASN A 139 -10.08 -4.17 -14.95
C ASN A 139 -9.21 -3.35 -15.90
N LEU A 140 -7.97 -3.12 -15.51
CA LEU A 140 -6.98 -2.37 -16.29
C LEU A 140 -6.04 -3.27 -17.09
N SER A 141 -6.32 -4.57 -17.14
CA SER A 141 -5.56 -5.58 -17.87
C SER A 141 -4.11 -5.75 -17.37
N SER A 142 -3.92 -5.62 -16.07
CA SER A 142 -2.64 -5.89 -15.43
C SER A 142 -2.61 -7.28 -14.81
N PRO A 143 -1.52 -8.05 -14.96
CA PRO A 143 -1.36 -9.34 -14.28
C PRO A 143 -1.18 -9.19 -12.75
N LYS A 144 -1.03 -7.96 -12.25
CA LYS A 144 -0.91 -7.65 -10.82
C LYS A 144 -2.25 -7.37 -10.15
N GLU A 145 -3.33 -7.30 -10.90
CA GLU A 145 -4.67 -7.07 -10.35
C GLU A 145 -5.21 -8.31 -9.65
N SER A 146 -5.77 -8.10 -8.46
CA SER A 146 -6.55 -9.07 -7.71
C SER A 146 -7.89 -8.42 -7.36
N VAL A 147 -8.99 -9.09 -7.64
CA VAL A 147 -10.35 -8.59 -7.38
C VAL A 147 -10.96 -9.39 -6.25
N ASP A 148 -11.48 -8.71 -5.24
CA ASP A 148 -12.15 -9.34 -4.12
C ASP A 148 -13.63 -9.67 -4.42
N ALA A 149 -14.32 -10.27 -3.43
CA ALA A 149 -15.73 -10.66 -3.57
C ALA A 149 -16.69 -9.46 -3.74
N TYR A 150 -16.25 -8.26 -3.41
CA TYR A 150 -17.02 -7.02 -3.58
C TYR A 150 -16.73 -6.29 -4.88
N GLY A 151 -15.81 -6.82 -5.69
CA GLY A 151 -15.39 -6.19 -6.95
C GLY A 151 -14.33 -5.11 -6.79
N ILE A 152 -13.73 -4.97 -5.60
CA ILE A 152 -12.63 -4.03 -5.38
C ILE A 152 -11.35 -4.64 -5.94
N THR A 153 -10.72 -3.94 -6.86
CA THR A 153 -9.44 -4.35 -7.43
C THR A 153 -8.29 -3.83 -6.58
N THR A 154 -7.36 -4.72 -6.25
CA THR A 154 -6.14 -4.41 -5.49
C THR A 154 -4.91 -4.71 -6.32
N VAL A 155 -3.94 -3.80 -6.29
CA VAL A 155 -2.61 -3.94 -6.90
C VAL A 155 -1.56 -3.54 -5.88
N THR A 156 -0.52 -4.36 -5.71
CA THR A 156 0.64 -4.02 -4.88
C THR A 156 1.87 -3.85 -5.76
N LEU A 157 2.53 -2.70 -5.62
CA LEU A 157 3.74 -2.33 -6.36
C LEU A 157 4.90 -2.19 -5.39
N ASP A 158 6.01 -2.87 -5.69
CA ASP A 158 7.25 -2.71 -4.93
C ASP A 158 7.88 -1.35 -5.24
N ASN A 159 8.31 -0.65 -4.20
CA ASN A 159 9.02 0.62 -4.34
C ASN A 159 10.52 0.35 -4.54
N TYR A 160 10.91 -0.04 -5.72
CA TYR A 160 12.27 -0.44 -6.05
C TYR A 160 12.78 0.20 -7.35
N SER A 161 14.03 -0.02 -7.66
CA SER A 161 14.61 0.34 -8.96
C SER A 161 15.67 -0.68 -9.37
N LYS A 162 15.61 -1.15 -10.61
CA LYS A 162 16.52 -2.17 -11.14
C LYS A 162 18.01 -1.78 -11.12
N ASN A 163 18.31 -0.49 -10.98
CA ASN A 163 19.66 0.07 -11.00
C ASN A 163 20.14 0.58 -9.63
N ALA A 164 19.41 0.28 -8.56
CA ALA A 164 19.76 0.72 -7.22
C ALA A 164 19.35 -0.28 -6.15
N THR A 165 20.17 -0.40 -5.11
CA THR A 165 19.83 -1.05 -3.85
C THR A 165 19.39 0.02 -2.86
N ILE A 166 18.21 -0.13 -2.27
CA ILE A 166 17.59 0.84 -1.37
C ILE A 166 17.70 0.34 0.08
N ASP A 167 18.14 1.21 0.97
CA ASP A 167 18.03 1.06 2.42
C ASP A 167 16.76 1.78 2.87
N TYR A 168 15.69 1.03 3.02
CA TYR A 168 14.36 1.58 3.36
C TYR A 168 14.34 2.17 4.77
N LEU A 169 15.11 1.59 5.71
CA LEU A 169 15.17 2.08 7.08
C LEU A 169 15.78 3.49 7.15
N LYS A 170 16.82 3.76 6.35
CA LYS A 170 17.52 5.05 6.35
C LYS A 170 17.07 6.00 5.24
N GLY A 171 16.29 5.52 4.30
CA GLY A 171 15.92 6.29 3.12
C GLY A 171 17.09 6.54 2.16
N THR A 172 18.17 5.74 2.22
CA THR A 172 19.35 5.89 1.39
C THR A 172 19.40 4.87 0.27
N ALA A 173 20.28 5.08 -0.72
CA ALA A 173 20.45 4.15 -1.82
C ALA A 173 21.87 4.14 -2.38
N LYS A 174 22.26 3.00 -2.96
CA LYS A 174 23.51 2.82 -3.68
C LYS A 174 23.22 2.34 -5.11
N PRO A 175 24.05 2.70 -6.12
CA PRO A 175 23.94 2.12 -7.45
C PRO A 175 24.10 0.60 -7.38
N SER A 176 23.25 -0.12 -8.11
CA SER A 176 23.42 -1.57 -8.34
C SER A 176 23.89 -1.79 -9.76
N LEU A 177 24.91 -2.61 -9.94
CA LEU A 177 25.39 -3.03 -11.27
C LEU A 177 24.62 -4.24 -11.80
N VAL A 178 23.82 -4.88 -10.95
CA VAL A 178 22.96 -6.01 -11.28
C VAL A 178 21.51 -5.57 -11.10
N PRO A 179 20.61 -5.83 -12.05
CA PRO A 179 19.18 -5.59 -11.86
C PRO A 179 18.71 -6.35 -10.61
N THR A 180 18.28 -5.62 -9.59
CA THR A 180 17.71 -6.21 -8.38
C THR A 180 16.22 -6.41 -8.63
N GLU A 181 15.78 -7.64 -8.61
CA GLU A 181 14.35 -7.94 -8.57
C GLU A 181 13.76 -7.53 -7.22
N PRO A 182 12.46 -7.20 -7.15
CA PRO A 182 11.83 -6.83 -5.90
C PRO A 182 11.96 -7.97 -4.88
N SER A 183 12.48 -7.64 -3.71
CA SER A 183 12.52 -8.59 -2.59
C SER A 183 11.10 -8.73 -2.02
N SER A 184 10.36 -9.67 -2.55
CA SER A 184 9.12 -10.11 -1.94
C SER A 184 9.46 -10.94 -0.69
N GLN A 185 9.16 -10.39 0.45
CA GLN A 185 9.14 -10.90 1.82
C GLN A 185 10.34 -10.55 2.72
N PRO A 186 10.06 -10.13 3.95
CA PRO A 186 10.98 -10.32 5.06
C PRO A 186 10.96 -11.81 5.42
N GLN A 187 12.01 -12.52 5.05
CA GLN A 187 12.25 -13.86 5.59
C GLN A 187 12.65 -13.68 7.07
N PRO A 188 11.94 -14.31 8.02
CA PRO A 188 12.41 -14.32 9.40
C PRO A 188 13.79 -14.97 9.45
N ALA A 189 14.74 -14.30 10.09
CA ALA A 189 16.07 -14.85 10.31
C ALA A 189 15.95 -16.17 11.07
N SER A 190 16.26 -17.27 10.40
CA SER A 190 16.47 -18.54 11.04
C SER A 190 17.74 -18.46 11.89
N PRO A 191 17.72 -18.91 13.15
CA PRO A 191 18.93 -18.97 13.95
C PRO A 191 19.92 -19.95 13.32
N SER A 192 21.16 -19.52 13.21
CA SER A 192 22.29 -20.34 12.78
C SER A 192 22.43 -21.52 13.75
N VAL A 193 22.20 -22.72 13.29
CA VAL A 193 22.56 -23.95 14.00
C VAL A 193 24.00 -24.28 13.65
N GLU A 194 24.84 -24.23 14.65
CA GLU A 194 26.23 -24.71 14.63
C GLU A 194 26.28 -26.19 14.24
N THR A 195 27.14 -26.49 13.30
CA THR A 195 27.43 -27.84 12.82
C THR A 195 28.25 -28.60 13.87
N GLN A 196 27.77 -29.74 14.35
CA GLN A 196 28.60 -30.79 14.96
C GLN A 196 28.47 -32.11 14.19
N PRO A 197 29.53 -32.92 14.14
CA PRO A 197 29.72 -33.92 13.10
C PRO A 197 29.03 -35.27 13.35
N SER A 198 28.73 -35.88 12.25
CA SER A 198 28.39 -37.24 11.87
C SER A 198 28.70 -38.36 12.86
N GLN A 199 27.70 -39.18 13.14
CA GLN A 199 27.90 -40.65 13.42
C GLN A 199 26.90 -41.46 12.57
N ALA A 200 27.42 -42.61 12.13
CA ALA A 200 26.86 -43.52 11.13
C ALA A 200 25.70 -44.41 11.67
N PRO A 201 25.04 -45.18 10.80
CA PRO A 201 23.67 -45.67 11.00
C PRO A 201 23.57 -47.03 11.66
N GLN A 202 22.45 -47.31 12.32
CA GLN A 202 21.97 -48.66 12.66
C GLN A 202 20.47 -48.86 12.38
N PRO A 203 20.01 -50.08 12.21
CA PRO A 203 18.98 -50.43 11.23
C PRO A 203 17.53 -50.54 11.75
N SER A 204 16.64 -50.50 10.77
CA SER A 204 15.19 -50.74 10.74
C SER A 204 14.54 -51.56 11.83
N GLN A 205 13.41 -51.07 12.34
CA GLN A 205 12.32 -51.89 12.80
C GLN A 205 10.98 -51.52 12.17
N ALA A 206 10.14 -52.53 12.07
CA ALA A 206 9.00 -52.73 11.21
C ALA A 206 7.84 -51.72 11.35
N VAL A 207 7.17 -51.55 10.20
CA VAL A 207 5.96 -50.76 9.97
C VAL A 207 4.72 -51.49 10.52
N GLU A 208 3.90 -50.82 11.30
CA GLU A 208 2.54 -51.22 11.63
C GLU A 208 1.53 -50.38 10.79
N PRO A 209 0.42 -50.95 10.31
CA PRO A 209 -0.39 -50.32 9.28
C PRO A 209 -1.27 -49.17 9.77
N ALA A 210 -1.30 -48.10 9.02
CA ALA A 210 -2.08 -46.90 9.27
C ALA A 210 -3.60 -47.12 9.18
N GLN A 211 -4.33 -46.56 10.16
CA GLN A 211 -5.79 -46.41 10.11
C GLN A 211 -6.21 -45.33 9.14
N PRO A 212 -7.42 -45.39 8.54
CA PRO A 212 -7.87 -44.46 7.54
C PRO A 212 -8.15 -43.08 8.14
N VAL A 213 -7.55 -42.06 7.51
CA VAL A 213 -7.74 -40.65 7.84
C VAL A 213 -9.13 -40.20 7.36
N GLN A 214 -9.93 -39.65 8.28
CA GLN A 214 -11.19 -38.98 7.95
C GLN A 214 -10.93 -37.70 7.13
N PRO A 215 -11.85 -37.27 6.24
CA PRO A 215 -11.70 -36.05 5.48
C PRO A 215 -11.64 -34.84 6.39
N VAL A 216 -10.58 -34.02 6.26
CA VAL A 216 -10.45 -32.73 6.94
C VAL A 216 -11.36 -31.76 6.22
N GLU A 217 -12.33 -31.22 6.95
CA GLU A 217 -13.19 -30.12 6.54
C GLU A 217 -12.32 -28.87 6.20
N PRO A 218 -12.64 -28.09 5.16
CA PRO A 218 -11.87 -26.93 4.80
C PRO A 218 -11.86 -25.91 5.96
N ALA A 219 -10.69 -25.51 6.41
CA ALA A 219 -10.52 -24.48 7.42
C ALA A 219 -11.20 -23.18 6.98
N GLU A 220 -12.09 -22.66 7.82
CA GLU A 220 -12.68 -21.33 7.66
C GLU A 220 -11.58 -20.27 7.58
N PRO A 221 -11.75 -19.22 6.77
CA PRO A 221 -10.78 -18.12 6.69
C PRO A 221 -10.69 -17.44 8.07
N THR A 222 -9.49 -17.30 8.58
CA THR A 222 -9.17 -16.59 9.82
C THR A 222 -9.79 -15.20 9.80
N PRO A 223 -10.60 -14.79 10.77
CA PRO A 223 -11.20 -13.46 10.77
C PRO A 223 -10.11 -12.41 10.83
N GLN A 224 -10.06 -11.54 9.83
CA GLN A 224 -9.27 -10.33 9.84
C GLN A 224 -9.78 -9.48 11.00
N LEU A 225 -8.97 -9.26 12.03
CA LEU A 225 -9.32 -8.45 13.18
C LEU A 225 -9.74 -7.06 12.69
N ALA A 226 -11.01 -6.75 12.83
CA ALA A 226 -11.54 -5.41 12.56
C ALA A 226 -10.75 -4.37 13.36
N PRO A 227 -10.42 -3.20 12.79
CA PRO A 227 -9.65 -2.18 13.48
C PRO A 227 -10.31 -1.80 14.80
N VAL A 228 -9.49 -1.76 15.88
CA VAL A 228 -9.95 -1.34 17.21
C VAL A 228 -10.02 0.17 17.25
N VAL A 229 -11.13 0.70 17.77
CA VAL A 229 -11.37 2.12 17.93
C VAL A 229 -11.70 2.48 19.38
N TYR A 230 -11.51 3.74 19.73
CA TYR A 230 -11.63 4.25 21.09
C TYR A 230 -12.81 5.23 21.21
N VAL A 231 -13.74 4.97 22.13
CA VAL A 231 -14.92 5.78 22.35
C VAL A 231 -14.94 6.31 23.78
N ALA A 232 -14.97 7.62 23.94
CA ALA A 232 -14.98 8.27 25.26
C ALA A 232 -16.34 8.11 25.99
N ARG A 233 -16.38 8.55 27.27
CA ARG A 233 -17.60 8.61 28.11
C ARG A 233 -18.27 7.24 28.29
N ASN A 234 -17.47 6.21 28.62
CA ASN A 234 -17.94 4.83 28.73
C ASN A 234 -18.63 4.33 27.44
N GLY A 235 -18.11 4.70 26.28
CA GLY A 235 -18.67 4.30 25.01
C GLY A 235 -19.89 5.14 24.55
N SER A 236 -20.30 6.18 25.28
CA SER A 236 -21.49 6.99 24.94
C SER A 236 -21.20 8.21 24.06
N ALA A 237 -19.93 8.49 23.72
CA ALA A 237 -19.60 9.57 22.79
C ALA A 237 -20.07 9.23 21.36
N ASP A 238 -20.53 10.25 20.62
CA ASP A 238 -21.02 10.09 19.24
C ASP A 238 -19.91 9.91 18.22
N VAL A 239 -18.65 10.05 18.68
CA VAL A 239 -17.46 9.92 17.83
C VAL A 239 -16.48 8.93 18.41
N TYR A 240 -15.69 8.29 17.52
CA TYR A 240 -14.60 7.41 17.88
C TYR A 240 -13.26 7.93 17.32
N TRP A 241 -12.16 7.42 17.85
CA TRP A 241 -10.77 7.68 17.45
C TRP A 241 -10.07 6.34 17.15
N TYR A 242 -9.15 6.32 16.20
CA TYR A 242 -8.29 5.16 15.95
C TYR A 242 -7.11 5.08 16.92
N SER A 243 -6.73 6.21 17.54
CA SER A 243 -5.66 6.24 18.55
C SER A 243 -6.09 7.00 19.81
N LYS A 244 -5.64 6.50 20.98
CA LYS A 244 -5.80 7.23 22.25
C LYS A 244 -5.03 8.55 22.25
N ASP A 245 -3.91 8.62 21.53
CA ASP A 245 -3.06 9.80 21.47
C ASP A 245 -3.69 10.96 20.69
N SER A 246 -4.62 10.62 19.77
CA SER A 246 -5.39 11.60 19.00
C SER A 246 -6.58 12.18 19.77
N MET A 247 -6.90 11.63 20.94
CA MET A 247 -8.01 12.10 21.75
C MET A 247 -7.67 13.44 22.44
N PRO A 248 -8.68 14.33 22.68
CA PRO A 248 -8.46 15.58 23.38
C PRO A 248 -7.76 15.39 24.73
N ARG A 249 -6.81 16.26 25.07
CA ARG A 249 -5.99 16.16 26.32
C ARG A 249 -6.83 16.15 27.60
N ASN A 250 -8.05 16.67 27.58
CA ASN A 250 -9.00 16.67 28.69
C ASN A 250 -9.90 15.42 28.72
N THR A 251 -9.59 14.40 27.92
CA THR A 251 -10.33 13.15 27.93
C THR A 251 -10.05 12.36 29.20
N ASN A 252 -11.10 11.88 29.86
CA ASN A 252 -10.94 10.94 30.96
C ASN A 252 -10.69 9.54 30.40
N PHE A 253 -9.43 9.15 30.29
CA PHE A 253 -9.00 7.89 29.70
C PHE A 253 -9.49 6.65 30.47
N ALA A 254 -9.80 6.77 31.79
CA ALA A 254 -10.42 5.68 32.54
C ALA A 254 -11.86 5.36 32.11
N LYS A 255 -12.45 6.25 31.29
CA LYS A 255 -13.80 6.11 30.73
C LYS A 255 -13.78 5.96 29.21
N VAL A 256 -12.65 5.55 28.63
CA VAL A 256 -12.55 5.21 27.23
C VAL A 256 -12.79 3.71 27.05
N VAL A 257 -13.68 3.37 26.14
CA VAL A 257 -14.02 1.97 25.79
C VAL A 257 -13.38 1.66 24.44
N GLU A 258 -12.76 0.49 24.35
CA GLU A 258 -12.26 -0.09 23.11
C GLU A 258 -13.36 -0.97 22.50
N MET A 259 -13.58 -0.85 21.19
CA MET A 259 -14.51 -1.70 20.45
C MET A 259 -14.02 -1.83 18.99
N SER A 260 -14.61 -2.74 18.23
CA SER A 260 -14.33 -2.77 16.79
C SER A 260 -14.98 -1.57 16.10
N GLU A 261 -14.40 -1.10 14.99
CA GLU A 261 -14.99 -0.02 14.19
C GLU A 261 -16.41 -0.38 13.74
N GLU A 262 -16.65 -1.62 13.36
CA GLU A 262 -17.97 -2.12 12.97
C GLU A 262 -19.00 -1.97 14.11
N GLN A 263 -18.60 -2.30 15.34
CA GLN A 263 -19.45 -2.07 16.52
C GLN A 263 -19.72 -0.58 16.75
N ALA A 264 -18.71 0.28 16.59
CA ALA A 264 -18.89 1.72 16.73
C ALA A 264 -19.87 2.27 15.68
N LEU A 265 -19.73 1.85 14.42
CA LEU A 265 -20.64 2.23 13.34
C LEU A 265 -22.05 1.71 13.55
N SER A 266 -22.23 0.47 14.00
CA SER A 266 -23.56 -0.11 14.31
C SER A 266 -24.28 0.64 15.44
N LEU A 267 -23.50 1.25 16.36
CA LEU A 267 -24.02 2.13 17.42
C LEU A 267 -24.24 3.58 16.96
N GLY A 268 -24.16 3.85 15.65
CA GLY A 268 -24.36 5.18 15.08
C GLY A 268 -23.23 6.17 15.34
N LYS A 269 -22.05 5.70 15.73
CA LYS A 269 -20.89 6.56 15.97
C LYS A 269 -20.17 6.87 14.67
N ARG A 270 -19.49 8.01 14.62
CA ARG A 270 -18.73 8.45 13.44
C ARG A 270 -17.28 8.70 13.83
N HIS A 271 -16.38 8.56 12.87
CA HIS A 271 -14.99 8.94 13.07
C HIS A 271 -14.88 10.45 13.37
N THR A 272 -13.98 10.82 14.27
CA THR A 272 -13.75 12.24 14.59
C THR A 272 -13.09 12.96 13.42
N SER A 273 -13.51 14.17 13.13
CA SER A 273 -12.85 15.03 12.13
C SER A 273 -11.57 15.71 12.65
N LYS A 274 -11.15 15.38 13.89
CA LYS A 274 -10.01 16.03 14.58
C LYS A 274 -8.81 15.09 14.80
N GLU A 275 -8.81 13.94 14.15
CA GLU A 275 -7.69 12.99 14.17
C GLU A 275 -6.77 13.18 12.97
#